data_774e49b3bf6abc3af82681118f0379f4
#
_entry.id   774e49b3bf6abc3af82681118f0379f4
#
_cell.length_a   1.000
_cell.length_b   1.000
_cell.length_c   1.000
_cell.angle_alpha   90.00
_cell.angle_beta   90.00
_cell.angle_gamma   90.00
#
_symmetry.space_group_name_H-M   'P 1'
#
loop_
_entity.id
_entity.type
_entity.pdbx_description
1 polymer ?
#
loop_
_entity_poly.entity_id
_entity_poly.type
_entity_poly.pdbx_seq_one_letter_code
_entity_poly.pdbx_strand_id
1 'polypeptide(L)'
;MTSAVCGLWLWALLLGGSHAKGQGLDGDRGQRQAAPTRVTLTNDRPTGYFPIDPETLASAPPILGVTITRVVNPGKTPFQVFVYLSYQPRTGRTEPEKILIGNFGLYPPDRPSGFLLRSSRAFRKLKSLSSSPTDLRLLLEMKRIHAKSPWTAVEVTIAPPEWRREVRQ
;
A
#
# COMPACT_ATOMS: atom_id res chain seq x y z
N MET A 1 33.30 -50.05 3.36
CA MET A 1 33.34 -50.06 4.81
C MET A 1 32.15 -49.20 5.23
N THR A 2 30.95 -49.87 5.41
CA THR A 2 30.27 -50.22 6.65
C THR A 2 30.07 -49.03 7.58
N SER A 3 28.87 -48.55 7.91
CA SER A 3 27.75 -49.30 8.54
C SER A 3 26.47 -48.50 8.51
N ALA A 4 25.41 -49.23 8.38
CA ALA A 4 24.01 -48.82 8.61
C ALA A 4 23.72 -48.82 10.12
N VAL A 5 22.79 -47.91 10.56
CA VAL A 5 21.98 -48.17 11.77
C VAL A 5 20.52 -47.80 11.50
N CYS A 6 19.74 -48.87 11.47
CA CYS A 6 18.28 -48.92 11.55
C CYS A 6 17.82 -48.50 12.95
N GLY A 7 16.77 -47.72 13.05
CA GLY A 7 16.07 -47.43 14.29
C GLY A 7 14.55 -47.40 14.05
N LEU A 8 13.91 -48.57 14.02
CA LEU A 8 12.47 -48.75 14.15
C LEU A 8 12.01 -48.33 15.55
N TRP A 9 11.01 -47.50 15.67
CA TRP A 9 10.15 -47.39 16.84
C TRP A 9 8.68 -47.46 16.41
N LEU A 10 8.12 -48.66 16.63
CA LEU A 10 6.70 -48.93 16.65
C LEU A 10 6.20 -48.73 18.09
N TRP A 11 5.04 -48.09 18.27
CA TRP A 11 4.11 -48.17 19.42
C TRP A 11 3.11 -47.04 19.27
N ALA A 12 1.82 -47.10 19.45
CA ALA A 12 0.82 -48.09 19.76
C ALA A 12 -0.51 -47.37 19.55
N LEU A 13 -1.46 -48.09 19.04
CA LEU A 13 -2.89 -47.75 18.98
C LEU A 13 -3.45 -47.53 20.40
N LEU A 14 -4.18 -46.41 20.61
CA LEU A 14 -5.19 -46.34 21.66
C LEU A 14 -6.45 -45.72 21.06
N LEU A 15 -7.46 -46.62 20.91
CA LEU A 15 -8.85 -46.30 20.66
C LEU A 15 -9.43 -45.56 21.87
N GLY A 16 -9.96 -44.39 21.63
CA GLY A 16 -10.72 -43.61 22.61
C GLY A 16 -11.80 -42.82 21.89
N GLY A 17 -12.95 -43.38 21.70
CA GLY A 17 -14.13 -42.69 21.21
C GLY A 17 -14.61 -41.66 22.24
N SER A 18 -14.92 -40.47 21.79
CA SER A 18 -15.81 -39.55 22.52
C SER A 18 -16.52 -38.65 21.54
N HIS A 19 -17.82 -38.73 21.54
CA HIS A 19 -18.77 -37.83 20.94
C HIS A 19 -18.48 -36.41 21.33
N ALA A 20 -18.19 -35.53 20.37
CA ALA A 20 -18.26 -34.08 20.57
C ALA A 20 -19.13 -33.48 19.46
N LYS A 21 -20.22 -32.96 19.93
CA LYS A 21 -21.22 -32.12 19.27
C LYS A 21 -20.60 -31.11 18.30
N GLY A 22 -21.34 -30.92 17.19
CA GLY A 22 -21.06 -29.86 16.23
C GLY A 22 -20.85 -28.49 16.88
N GLN A 23 -19.67 -27.96 16.71
CA GLN A 23 -19.41 -26.53 16.88
C GLN A 23 -19.44 -25.93 15.51
N GLY A 24 -20.31 -24.91 15.40
CA GLY A 24 -20.57 -24.17 14.19
C GLY A 24 -19.30 -23.64 13.57
N LEU A 25 -19.23 -23.72 12.26
CA LEU A 25 -18.39 -22.92 11.41
C LEU A 25 -18.75 -21.46 11.62
N ASP A 26 -18.22 -20.86 12.69
CA ASP A 26 -18.14 -19.41 12.77
C ASP A 26 -17.16 -18.98 11.69
N GLY A 27 -17.80 -18.49 10.60
CA GLY A 27 -17.10 -17.96 9.45
C GLY A 27 -16.02 -17.00 9.88
N ASP A 28 -14.85 -17.23 9.38
CA ASP A 28 -13.74 -16.26 9.27
C ASP A 28 -14.30 -14.99 8.63
N ARG A 29 -14.87 -14.14 9.47
CA ARG A 29 -15.16 -12.75 9.13
C ARG A 29 -13.82 -12.08 9.00
N GLY A 30 -13.26 -12.16 7.79
CA GLY A 30 -12.03 -11.49 7.42
C GLY A 30 -11.96 -10.14 8.12
N GLN A 31 -11.07 -10.03 9.08
CA GLN A 31 -10.79 -8.78 9.78
C GLN A 31 -10.51 -7.74 8.70
N ARG A 32 -11.50 -6.90 8.41
CA ARG A 32 -11.28 -5.70 7.61
C ARG A 32 -10.27 -4.89 8.38
N GLN A 33 -9.01 -5.05 8.01
CA GLN A 33 -7.92 -4.27 8.58
C GLN A 33 -8.28 -2.81 8.41
N ALA A 34 -8.48 -2.11 9.54
CA ALA A 34 -8.86 -0.70 9.51
C ALA A 34 -7.87 0.06 8.62
N ALA A 35 -8.40 0.88 7.72
CA ALA A 35 -7.56 1.68 6.85
C ALA A 35 -6.56 2.49 7.68
N PRO A 36 -5.28 2.55 7.30
CA PRO A 36 -4.29 3.27 8.07
C PRO A 36 -4.68 4.74 8.16
N THR A 37 -4.70 5.26 9.38
CA THR A 37 -5.01 6.68 9.65
C THR A 37 -3.88 7.62 9.22
N ARG A 38 -2.70 7.09 8.98
CA ARG A 38 -1.50 7.82 8.51
C ARG A 38 -0.52 6.85 7.89
N VAL A 39 0.30 7.36 6.98
CA VAL A 39 1.43 6.63 6.39
C VAL A 39 2.70 7.42 6.66
N THR A 40 3.73 6.75 7.16
CA THR A 40 5.05 7.33 7.37
C THR A 40 6.04 6.71 6.40
N LEU A 41 6.68 7.55 5.59
CA LEU A 41 7.75 7.18 4.66
C LEU A 41 9.09 7.58 5.29
N THR A 42 10.06 6.70 5.22
CA THR A 42 11.43 6.94 5.71
C THR A 42 12.45 6.52 4.64
N ASN A 43 13.73 6.81 4.86
CA ASN A 43 14.80 6.30 3.99
C ASN A 43 14.75 4.80 3.80
N ASP A 44 14.54 4.06 4.92
CA ASP A 44 14.57 2.59 4.95
C ASP A 44 13.24 1.99 4.51
N ARG A 45 12.17 2.75 4.60
CA ARG A 45 10.82 2.41 4.15
C ARG A 45 10.26 3.53 3.28
N PRO A 46 10.75 3.66 2.04
CA PRO A 46 10.38 4.76 1.17
C PRO A 46 8.98 4.61 0.53
N THR A 47 8.30 3.51 0.78
CA THR A 47 6.98 3.22 0.21
C THR A 47 5.93 3.04 1.30
N GLY A 48 4.71 3.44 0.98
CA GLY A 48 3.54 3.23 1.82
C GLY A 48 2.26 3.31 0.98
N TYR A 49 1.12 2.87 1.53
CA TYR A 49 -0.11 2.83 0.75
C TYR A 49 -1.34 3.06 1.62
N PHE A 50 -2.38 3.60 0.98
CA PHE A 50 -3.75 3.65 1.49
C PHE A 50 -4.65 2.78 0.62
N PRO A 51 -5.58 2.03 1.20
CA PRO A 51 -6.60 1.32 0.43
C PRO A 51 -7.49 2.33 -0.28
N ILE A 52 -7.99 1.98 -1.46
CA ILE A 52 -8.99 2.75 -2.19
C ILE A 52 -10.30 1.97 -2.14
N ASP A 53 -11.35 2.62 -1.66
CA ASP A 53 -12.66 2.00 -1.62
C ASP A 53 -13.31 1.90 -3.02
N PRO A 54 -14.24 0.95 -3.22
CA PRO A 54 -14.92 0.77 -4.51
C PRO A 54 -15.74 1.99 -4.96
N GLU A 55 -16.27 2.79 -4.03
CA GLU A 55 -17.05 3.99 -4.36
C GLU A 55 -16.14 5.07 -4.95
N THR A 56 -14.94 5.23 -4.40
CA THR A 56 -13.92 6.10 -4.98
C THR A 56 -13.57 5.66 -6.40
N LEU A 57 -13.40 4.34 -6.62
CA LEU A 57 -13.14 3.81 -7.95
C LEU A 57 -14.30 4.11 -8.93
N ALA A 58 -15.54 3.93 -8.51
CA ALA A 58 -16.72 4.17 -9.32
C ALA A 58 -16.87 5.65 -9.69
N SER A 59 -16.71 6.54 -8.72
CA SER A 59 -16.83 8.00 -8.92
C SER A 59 -15.68 8.61 -9.72
N ALA A 60 -14.49 7.96 -9.69
CA ALA A 60 -13.28 8.40 -10.39
C ALA A 60 -13.00 9.92 -10.20
N PRO A 61 -12.83 10.38 -8.95
CA PRO A 61 -12.71 11.80 -8.65
C PRO A 61 -11.53 12.42 -9.38
N PRO A 62 -11.69 13.63 -9.94
CA PRO A 62 -10.68 14.26 -10.78
C PRO A 62 -9.45 14.79 -10.01
N ILE A 63 -9.60 15.03 -8.71
CA ILE A 63 -8.57 15.64 -7.88
C ILE A 63 -8.31 14.77 -6.64
N LEU A 64 -7.03 14.57 -6.36
CA LEU A 64 -6.52 13.94 -5.16
C LEU A 64 -5.78 14.98 -4.31
N GLY A 65 -6.27 15.24 -3.10
CA GLY A 65 -5.57 16.00 -2.08
C GLY A 65 -4.64 15.10 -1.27
N VAL A 66 -3.37 15.48 -1.16
CA VAL A 66 -2.36 14.81 -0.32
C VAL A 66 -1.83 15.81 0.68
N THR A 67 -1.97 15.51 1.97
CA THR A 67 -1.52 16.39 3.05
C THR A 67 -0.37 15.73 3.82
N ILE A 68 0.78 16.40 3.84
CA ILE A 68 1.91 16.05 4.70
C ILE A 68 1.71 16.75 6.04
N THR A 69 1.62 15.97 7.10
CA THR A 69 1.35 16.49 8.46
C THR A 69 2.61 16.66 9.30
N ARG A 70 3.67 15.93 8.96
CA ARG A 70 4.95 16.01 9.67
C ARG A 70 6.10 15.72 8.70
N VAL A 71 7.20 16.47 8.88
CA VAL A 71 8.45 16.23 8.18
C VAL A 71 9.60 16.30 9.19
N VAL A 72 10.46 15.31 9.18
CA VAL A 72 11.77 15.31 9.84
C VAL A 72 12.79 15.20 8.73
N ASN A 73 13.55 16.27 8.49
CA ASN A 73 14.56 16.34 7.43
C ASN A 73 15.68 17.30 7.87
N PRO A 74 16.50 16.91 8.86
CA PRO A 74 17.51 17.77 9.44
C PRO A 74 18.56 18.24 8.42
N GLY A 75 18.86 17.41 7.44
CA GLY A 75 19.80 17.72 6.35
C GLY A 75 19.19 18.54 5.23
N LYS A 76 17.90 18.90 5.31
CA LYS A 76 17.15 19.59 4.23
C LYS A 76 17.36 18.94 2.85
N THR A 77 17.51 17.63 2.85
CA THR A 77 17.76 16.83 1.63
C THR A 77 16.54 16.93 0.71
N PRO A 78 16.68 17.36 -0.54
CA PRO A 78 15.55 17.44 -1.45
C PRO A 78 15.08 16.05 -1.86
N PHE A 79 13.76 15.85 -1.83
CA PHE A 79 13.09 14.60 -2.21
C PHE A 79 11.79 14.86 -2.96
N GLN A 80 11.30 13.85 -3.64
CA GLN A 80 9.98 13.83 -4.27
C GLN A 80 9.17 12.66 -3.76
N VAL A 81 7.87 12.84 -3.69
CA VAL A 81 6.90 11.76 -3.45
C VAL A 81 6.11 11.52 -4.73
N PHE A 82 6.24 10.31 -5.27
CA PHE A 82 5.45 9.84 -6.40
C PHE A 82 4.19 9.17 -5.88
N VAL A 83 3.08 9.42 -6.55
CA VAL A 83 1.76 8.93 -6.17
C VAL A 83 1.20 8.10 -7.32
N TYR A 84 0.84 6.84 -7.05
CA TYR A 84 0.35 5.90 -8.04
C TYR A 84 -0.98 5.27 -7.60
N LEU A 85 -1.81 4.90 -8.58
CA LEU A 85 -2.78 3.83 -8.40
C LEU A 85 -2.03 2.51 -8.58
N SER A 86 -1.97 1.69 -7.55
CA SER A 86 -1.40 0.35 -7.56
C SER A 86 -2.52 -0.68 -7.51
N TYR A 87 -2.45 -1.72 -8.32
CA TYR A 87 -3.49 -2.74 -8.42
C TYR A 87 -2.89 -4.10 -8.80
N GLN A 88 -3.59 -5.17 -8.43
CA GLN A 88 -3.23 -6.51 -8.84
C GLN A 88 -3.98 -6.86 -10.13
N PRO A 89 -3.27 -7.16 -11.25
CA PRO A 89 -3.91 -7.63 -12.48
C PRO A 89 -4.43 -9.07 -12.31
N ARG A 90 -5.59 -9.37 -12.87
CA ARG A 90 -6.16 -10.75 -12.83
C ARG A 90 -5.47 -11.76 -13.74
N THR A 91 -4.48 -11.35 -14.51
CA THR A 91 -3.82 -12.14 -15.57
C THR A 91 -2.67 -13.03 -15.08
N GLY A 92 -2.70 -13.50 -13.83
CA GLY A 92 -1.68 -14.44 -13.31
C GLY A 92 -0.31 -13.83 -13.02
N ARG A 93 -0.11 -12.53 -13.24
CA ARG A 93 1.10 -11.83 -12.81
C ARG A 93 1.08 -11.67 -11.29
N THR A 94 2.17 -12.03 -10.63
CA THR A 94 2.30 -11.92 -9.17
C THR A 94 2.66 -10.51 -8.72
N GLU A 95 3.23 -9.68 -9.58
CA GLU A 95 3.62 -8.31 -9.23
C GLU A 95 2.50 -7.31 -9.48
N PRO A 96 2.25 -6.39 -8.53
CA PRO A 96 1.27 -5.34 -8.71
C PRO A 96 1.73 -4.36 -9.81
N GLU A 97 0.80 -3.95 -10.66
CA GLU A 97 1.02 -2.89 -11.62
C GLU A 97 0.71 -1.52 -11.01
N LYS A 98 1.31 -0.45 -11.58
CA LYS A 98 1.11 0.90 -11.09
C LYS A 98 0.90 1.92 -12.22
N ILE A 99 -0.05 2.84 -11.98
CA ILE A 99 -0.37 3.96 -12.88
C ILE A 99 -0.02 5.26 -12.14
N LEU A 100 0.86 6.07 -12.70
CA LEU A 100 1.24 7.35 -12.09
C LEU A 100 0.05 8.32 -12.10
N ILE A 101 -0.29 8.87 -10.93
CA ILE A 101 -1.18 10.03 -10.78
C ILE A 101 -0.37 11.32 -10.94
N GLY A 102 0.74 11.43 -10.20
CA GLY A 102 1.62 12.57 -10.24
C GLY A 102 2.73 12.47 -9.21
N ASN A 103 3.49 13.54 -9.05
CA ASN A 103 4.51 13.66 -8.03
C ASN A 103 4.53 15.08 -7.47
N PHE A 104 5.13 15.24 -6.32
CA PHE A 104 5.38 16.55 -5.72
C PHE A 104 6.68 16.53 -4.91
N GLY A 105 7.28 17.69 -4.74
CA GLY A 105 8.40 17.91 -3.84
C GLY A 105 8.06 18.99 -2.82
N LEU A 106 8.68 18.96 -1.66
CA LEU A 106 8.54 19.99 -0.64
C LEU A 106 9.52 21.13 -0.87
N TYR A 107 9.01 22.36 -0.75
CA TYR A 107 9.87 23.55 -0.73
C TYR A 107 9.31 24.55 0.30
N PRO A 108 10.03 24.81 1.39
CA PRO A 108 11.26 24.15 1.86
C PRO A 108 11.04 22.64 2.17
N PRO A 109 12.11 21.80 2.08
CA PRO A 109 11.99 20.33 2.19
C PRO A 109 11.81 19.82 3.63
N ASP A 110 11.67 20.70 4.59
CA ASP A 110 11.52 20.43 6.02
C ASP A 110 10.16 20.90 6.60
N ARG A 111 9.24 21.37 5.73
CA ARG A 111 7.94 21.89 6.18
C ARG A 111 6.75 21.06 5.69
N PRO A 112 5.74 20.81 6.55
CA PRO A 112 4.46 20.25 6.14
C PRO A 112 3.79 21.09 5.05
N SER A 113 3.09 20.43 4.12
CA SER A 113 2.39 21.09 3.00
C SER A 113 1.28 20.20 2.45
N GLY A 114 0.32 20.83 1.76
CA GLY A 114 -0.73 20.14 1.02
C GLY A 114 -0.54 20.28 -0.49
N PHE A 115 -0.93 19.22 -1.22
CA PHE A 115 -0.79 19.13 -2.67
C PHE A 115 -2.09 18.66 -3.30
N LEU A 116 -2.41 19.20 -4.48
CA LEU A 116 -3.53 18.76 -5.30
C LEU A 116 -2.99 18.14 -6.59
N LEU A 117 -3.34 16.90 -6.84
CA LEU A 117 -2.93 16.14 -8.01
C LEU A 117 -4.15 15.83 -8.89
N ARG A 118 -3.99 15.96 -10.23
CA ARG A 118 -5.04 15.55 -11.16
C ARG A 118 -5.02 14.04 -11.35
N SER A 119 -6.09 13.35 -10.91
CA SER A 119 -6.22 11.89 -10.95
C SER A 119 -7.01 11.37 -12.16
N SER A 120 -7.74 12.23 -12.88
CA SER A 120 -8.62 11.83 -14.00
C SER A 120 -7.94 10.95 -15.05
N ARG A 121 -6.69 11.26 -15.41
CA ARG A 121 -5.93 10.47 -16.41
C ARG A 121 -5.64 9.05 -15.90
N ALA A 122 -5.26 8.93 -14.63
CA ALA A 122 -4.94 7.65 -14.02
C ALA A 122 -6.19 6.77 -13.92
N PHE A 123 -7.34 7.33 -13.50
CA PHE A 123 -8.60 6.60 -13.45
C PHE A 123 -9.10 6.21 -14.86
N ARG A 124 -8.96 7.07 -15.87
CA ARG A 124 -9.29 6.68 -17.25
C ARG A 124 -8.46 5.52 -17.73
N LYS A 125 -7.13 5.54 -17.47
CA LYS A 125 -6.24 4.42 -17.81
C LYS A 125 -6.64 3.16 -17.06
N LEU A 126 -6.98 3.25 -15.79
CA LEU A 126 -7.44 2.10 -14.99
C LEU A 126 -8.74 1.51 -15.57
N LYS A 127 -9.71 2.34 -15.95
CA LYS A 127 -10.99 1.91 -16.56
C LYS A 127 -10.83 1.31 -17.96
N SER A 128 -9.75 1.62 -18.69
CA SER A 128 -9.47 1.04 -20.01
C SER A 128 -8.81 -0.34 -19.93
N LEU A 129 -8.53 -0.88 -18.74
CA LEU A 129 -7.98 -2.22 -18.60
C LEU A 129 -9.05 -3.26 -18.94
N SER A 130 -8.64 -4.31 -19.63
CA SER A 130 -9.54 -5.37 -20.11
C SER A 130 -10.14 -6.23 -18.97
N SER A 131 -9.51 -6.22 -17.80
CA SER A 131 -9.98 -6.94 -16.61
C SER A 131 -10.12 -6.00 -15.43
N SER A 132 -11.19 -6.15 -14.66
CA SER A 132 -11.35 -5.39 -13.42
C SER A 132 -10.20 -5.67 -12.45
N PRO A 133 -9.46 -4.65 -12.05
CA PRO A 133 -8.34 -4.81 -11.13
C PRO A 133 -8.82 -5.23 -9.74
N THR A 134 -7.99 -5.98 -9.03
CA THR A 134 -8.21 -6.30 -7.62
C THR A 134 -7.17 -5.58 -6.75
N ASP A 135 -7.41 -5.51 -5.45
CA ASP A 135 -6.48 -4.92 -4.47
C ASP A 135 -5.97 -3.52 -4.88
N LEU A 136 -6.91 -2.63 -5.16
CA LEU A 136 -6.59 -1.26 -5.58
C LEU A 136 -6.12 -0.43 -4.37
N ARG A 137 -4.96 0.19 -4.50
CA ARG A 137 -4.32 1.00 -3.46
C ARG A 137 -3.76 2.29 -4.03
N LEU A 138 -3.73 3.34 -3.21
CA LEU A 138 -2.91 4.50 -3.46
C LEU A 138 -1.51 4.22 -2.92
N LEU A 139 -0.53 4.05 -3.80
CA LEU A 139 0.88 3.84 -3.45
C LEU A 139 1.61 5.18 -3.45
N LEU A 140 2.33 5.44 -2.37
CA LEU A 140 3.22 6.57 -2.19
C LEU A 140 4.66 6.06 -2.22
N GLU A 141 5.52 6.68 -3.01
CA GLU A 141 6.91 6.29 -3.14
C GLU A 141 7.82 7.53 -3.03
N MET A 142 8.60 7.61 -1.96
CA MET A 142 9.54 8.71 -1.73
C MET A 142 10.88 8.42 -2.44
N LYS A 143 11.38 9.38 -3.22
CA LYS A 143 12.65 9.26 -3.96
C LYS A 143 13.52 10.47 -3.73
N ARG A 144 14.83 10.27 -3.70
CA ARG A 144 15.82 11.35 -3.76
C ARG A 144 15.77 12.05 -5.11
N ILE A 145 15.94 13.36 -5.13
CA ILE A 145 16.11 14.12 -6.39
C ILE A 145 17.53 13.92 -6.94
N HIS A 146 18.53 13.88 -6.07
CA HIS A 146 19.92 13.72 -6.47
C HIS A 146 20.50 12.42 -5.88
N ALA A 147 20.91 11.49 -6.73
CA ALA A 147 21.45 10.19 -6.30
C ALA A 147 22.71 10.29 -5.42
N LYS A 148 23.51 11.35 -5.60
CA LYS A 148 24.78 11.58 -4.87
C LYS A 148 24.61 12.26 -3.50
N SER A 149 23.45 12.85 -3.19
CA SER A 149 23.24 13.48 -1.89
C SER A 149 23.13 12.41 -0.80
N PRO A 150 23.78 12.57 0.37
CA PRO A 150 23.59 11.65 1.47
C PRO A 150 22.11 11.65 1.86
N TRP A 151 21.52 10.45 1.93
CA TRP A 151 20.14 10.28 2.35
C TRP A 151 20.12 10.24 3.88
N THR A 152 20.25 11.40 4.49
CA THR A 152 20.17 11.53 5.95
C THR A 152 18.71 11.43 6.39
N ALA A 153 18.51 10.97 7.62
CA ALA A 153 17.22 10.68 8.25
C ALA A 153 16.05 11.56 7.78
N VAL A 154 15.42 11.20 6.66
CA VAL A 154 14.19 11.83 6.18
C VAL A 154 13.00 11.00 6.60
N GLU A 155 12.04 11.62 7.28
CA GLU A 155 10.76 11.04 7.66
C GLU A 155 9.63 11.96 7.23
N VAL A 156 8.63 11.41 6.56
CA VAL A 156 7.47 12.15 6.07
C VAL A 156 6.20 11.42 6.49
N THR A 157 5.35 12.07 7.28
CA THR A 157 4.05 11.54 7.66
C THR A 157 2.95 12.17 6.83
N ILE A 158 2.15 11.34 6.20
CA ILE A 158 1.08 11.70 5.26
C ILE A 158 -0.25 11.30 5.86
N ALA A 159 -1.22 12.23 5.88
CA ALA A 159 -2.59 11.98 6.29
C ALA A 159 -3.34 11.14 5.22
N PRO A 160 -4.48 10.54 5.56
CA PRO A 160 -5.35 9.90 4.57
C PRO A 160 -5.64 10.85 3.41
N PRO A 161 -5.61 10.36 2.17
CA PRO A 161 -5.87 11.18 1.00
C PRO A 161 -7.32 11.65 0.94
N GLU A 162 -7.53 12.85 0.41
CA GLU A 162 -8.85 13.42 0.18
C GLU A 162 -9.17 13.40 -1.31
N TRP A 163 -10.22 12.68 -1.68
CA TRP A 163 -10.73 12.68 -3.04
C TRP A 163 -11.73 13.81 -3.23
N ARG A 164 -11.49 14.70 -4.20
CA ARG A 164 -12.33 15.89 -4.42
C ARG A 164 -12.92 15.89 -5.81
N ARG A 165 -14.18 16.33 -5.90
CA ARG A 165 -14.82 16.66 -7.17
C ARG A 165 -14.35 18.05 -7.61
N GLU A 166 -14.19 18.25 -8.91
CA GLU A 166 -13.92 19.57 -9.46
C GLU A 166 -15.16 20.46 -9.19
N VAL A 167 -14.99 21.49 -8.40
CA VAL A 167 -16.04 22.52 -8.26
C VAL A 167 -15.99 23.32 -9.54
N ARG A 168 -16.96 23.13 -10.43
CA ARG A 168 -17.17 24.03 -11.57
C ARG A 168 -17.58 25.39 -10.99
N GLN A 169 -16.70 26.34 -11.09
CA GLN A 169 -17.04 27.75 -10.90
C GLN A 169 -17.77 28.28 -12.13
#